data_d3781fdc2bdc2911c96ca193abed8902
#
_entry.id   d3781fdc2bdc2911c96ca193abed8902
#
_cell.length_a   1.000
_cell.length_b   1.000
_cell.length_c   1.000
_cell.angle_alpha   90.00
_cell.angle_beta   90.00
_cell.angle_gamma   90.00
#
_symmetry.space_group_name_H-M   'P 1'
#
loop_
_entity.id
_entity.type
_entity.pdbx_description
1 polymer ?
#
loop_
_entity_poly.entity_id
_entity_poly.type
_entity_poly.pdbx_seq_one_letter_code
_entity_poly.pdbx_strand_id
1 'polypeptide(L)'
;MPQLRDSGNHSSSPLDAGTLREVHSFARIFGIETEYGVSVTGADVPCDASQTAMMMFQPIVASARSTNTYIENGSRLYLDVGSHPEYATSEACDPMDALAVDAAGELVMRDLALDAQQRLRATHGPRATVHVFKTTWIPQGIPSAAMKTIWYVVLCRWTSSNTNCCRS
;
A
#
# COMPACT_ATOMS: atom_id res chain seq x y z
N MET A 1 22.22 -36.00 -66.20
CA MET A 1 22.45 -34.89 -65.23
C MET A 1 21.14 -34.12 -65.01
N PRO A 2 20.47 -34.31 -63.92
CA PRO A 2 19.31 -33.48 -63.59
C PRO A 2 19.72 -32.34 -62.63
N GLN A 3 19.23 -31.15 -62.90
CA GLN A 3 19.46 -29.96 -62.14
C GLN A 3 18.63 -29.98 -60.85
N LEU A 4 19.28 -29.66 -59.74
CA LEU A 4 18.65 -29.40 -58.44
C LEU A 4 18.03 -28.00 -58.50
N ARG A 5 16.69 -27.94 -58.27
CA ARG A 5 15.98 -26.68 -58.01
C ARG A 5 16.08 -26.39 -56.55
N ASP A 6 16.70 -25.27 -56.25
CA ASP A 6 16.66 -24.60 -54.96
C ASP A 6 15.34 -23.82 -54.86
N SER A 7 14.55 -24.09 -53.83
CA SER A 7 13.41 -23.30 -53.48
C SER A 7 13.04 -23.49 -52.01
N GLY A 8 13.67 -22.71 -51.19
CA GLY A 8 13.38 -22.62 -49.76
C GLY A 8 13.44 -21.17 -49.28
N ASN A 9 12.54 -20.34 -49.78
CA ASN A 9 12.34 -19.03 -49.23
C ASN A 9 11.49 -19.15 -47.97
N HIS A 10 12.12 -19.34 -46.80
CA HIS A 10 11.48 -19.11 -45.50
C HIS A 10 11.40 -17.62 -45.24
N SER A 11 10.34 -16.99 -45.70
CA SER A 11 9.91 -15.70 -45.18
C SER A 11 9.46 -15.86 -43.73
N SER A 12 10.35 -15.55 -42.81
CA SER A 12 9.97 -15.31 -41.43
C SER A 12 9.09 -14.06 -41.40
N SER A 13 7.78 -14.25 -41.28
CA SER A 13 6.85 -13.18 -41.04
C SER A 13 7.26 -12.44 -39.77
N PRO A 14 7.38 -11.10 -39.80
CA PRO A 14 7.53 -10.33 -38.54
C PRO A 14 6.33 -10.63 -37.67
N LEU A 15 6.56 -10.98 -36.41
CA LEU A 15 5.51 -11.05 -35.41
C LEU A 15 4.76 -9.72 -35.44
N ASP A 16 3.48 -9.80 -35.78
CA ASP A 16 2.65 -8.63 -35.98
C ASP A 16 2.62 -7.78 -34.69
N ALA A 17 3.10 -6.54 -34.81
CA ALA A 17 3.10 -5.58 -33.70
C ALA A 17 1.69 -5.31 -33.14
N GLY A 18 0.64 -5.69 -33.91
CA GLY A 18 -0.75 -5.67 -33.46
C GLY A 18 -1.03 -6.64 -32.31
N THR A 19 -0.41 -7.82 -32.32
CA THR A 19 -0.64 -8.85 -31.30
C THR A 19 -0.07 -8.43 -29.93
N LEU A 20 1.01 -7.66 -29.91
CA LEU A 20 1.59 -7.10 -28.68
C LEU A 20 0.73 -5.98 -28.09
N ARG A 21 -0.01 -5.26 -28.92
CA ARG A 21 -0.92 -4.20 -28.48
C ARG A 21 -2.16 -4.75 -27.79
N GLU A 22 -2.67 -5.91 -28.19
CA GLU A 22 -3.82 -6.54 -27.52
C GLU A 22 -3.49 -7.05 -26.12
N VAL A 23 -2.25 -7.48 -25.87
CA VAL A 23 -1.82 -7.93 -24.53
C VAL A 23 -1.70 -6.74 -23.56
N HIS A 24 -1.45 -5.53 -24.04
CA HIS A 24 -1.40 -4.30 -23.22
C HIS A 24 -2.78 -3.69 -22.95
N SER A 25 -3.87 -4.22 -23.50
CA SER A 25 -5.22 -3.69 -23.30
C SER A 25 -5.89 -4.12 -21.98
N PHE A 26 -5.25 -4.98 -21.18
CA PHE A 26 -5.70 -5.24 -19.82
C PHE A 26 -5.17 -4.14 -18.89
N ALA A 27 -5.90 -3.04 -18.81
CA ALA A 27 -5.68 -2.07 -17.74
C ALA A 27 -5.92 -2.78 -16.40
N ARG A 28 -4.85 -3.07 -15.69
CA ARG A 28 -4.90 -3.58 -14.32
C ARG A 28 -4.91 -2.37 -13.40
N ILE A 29 -5.85 -2.37 -12.48
CA ILE A 29 -5.88 -1.43 -11.38
C ILE A 29 -5.50 -2.23 -10.15
N PHE A 30 -4.57 -1.72 -9.34
CA PHE A 30 -4.13 -2.34 -8.11
C PHE A 30 -3.82 -1.28 -7.06
N GLY A 31 -3.84 -1.70 -5.83
CA GLY A 31 -3.45 -0.92 -4.67
C GLY A 31 -2.69 -1.80 -3.70
N ILE A 32 -2.03 -1.15 -2.76
CA ILE A 32 -1.31 -1.78 -1.66
C ILE A 32 -1.99 -1.39 -0.37
N GLU A 33 -2.22 -2.36 0.48
CA GLU A 33 -2.69 -2.16 1.84
C GLU A 33 -1.59 -2.59 2.79
N THR A 34 -1.19 -1.67 3.67
CA THR A 34 -0.10 -1.89 4.60
C THR A 34 -0.59 -1.65 6.02
N GLU A 35 -0.47 -2.67 6.83
CA GLU A 35 -0.79 -2.65 8.26
C GLU A 35 0.48 -2.40 9.07
N TYR A 36 0.36 -1.67 10.17
CA TYR A 36 1.49 -1.31 11.02
C TYR A 36 1.29 -1.78 12.45
N GLY A 37 2.33 -2.41 13.01
CA GLY A 37 2.44 -2.67 14.44
C GLY A 37 2.92 -1.43 15.17
N VAL A 38 2.45 -1.24 16.40
CA VAL A 38 2.85 -0.13 17.26
C VAL A 38 3.32 -0.68 18.60
N SER A 39 4.40 -0.11 19.13
CA SER A 39 4.85 -0.36 20.50
C SER A 39 5.45 0.89 21.13
N VAL A 40 5.53 0.90 22.46
CA VAL A 40 6.14 2.00 23.23
C VAL A 40 7.23 1.45 24.14
N THR A 41 8.33 2.18 24.22
CA THR A 41 9.41 1.92 25.18
C THR A 41 9.75 3.17 25.98
N GLY A 42 10.37 3.02 27.13
CA GLY A 42 10.88 4.13 27.96
C GLY A 42 9.81 5.00 28.61
N ALA A 43 8.53 4.62 28.57
CA ALA A 43 7.48 5.31 29.28
C ALA A 43 7.55 5.02 30.79
N ASP A 44 7.36 6.05 31.61
CA ASP A 44 7.31 5.93 33.08
C ASP A 44 5.92 5.45 33.54
N VAL A 45 4.88 5.71 32.73
CA VAL A 45 3.52 5.20 32.89
C VAL A 45 3.22 4.21 31.75
N PRO A 46 2.72 3.01 32.02
CA PRO A 46 2.39 2.06 30.96
C PRO A 46 1.41 2.65 29.95
N CYS A 47 1.67 2.41 28.66
CA CYS A 47 0.80 2.75 27.56
C CYS A 47 0.78 1.57 26.60
N ASP A 48 -0.39 1.05 26.30
CA ASP A 48 -0.53 -0.07 25.37
C ASP A 48 -0.52 0.38 23.91
N ALA A 49 -0.42 -0.62 23.01
CA ALA A 49 -0.36 -0.37 21.58
C ALA A 49 -1.63 0.31 21.05
N SER A 50 -2.81 -0.09 21.56
CA SER A 50 -4.10 0.47 21.13
C SER A 50 -4.24 1.95 21.54
N GLN A 51 -3.83 2.28 22.76
CA GLN A 51 -3.81 3.67 23.23
C GLN A 51 -2.86 4.52 22.37
N THR A 52 -1.70 3.99 22.05
CA THR A 52 -0.71 4.68 21.21
C THR A 52 -1.23 4.87 19.79
N ALA A 53 -1.83 3.85 19.18
CA ALA A 53 -2.44 3.94 17.85
C ALA A 53 -3.57 4.99 17.82
N MET A 54 -4.41 5.02 18.85
CA MET A 54 -5.43 6.07 18.99
C MET A 54 -4.81 7.48 19.13
N MET A 55 -3.68 7.61 19.85
CA MET A 55 -2.95 8.88 19.91
C MET A 55 -2.38 9.30 18.55
N MET A 56 -1.88 8.34 17.74
CA MET A 56 -1.44 8.61 16.38
C MET A 56 -2.56 9.15 15.52
N PHE A 57 -3.77 8.63 15.69
CA PHE A 57 -4.94 9.03 14.90
C PHE A 57 -5.68 10.26 15.42
N GLN A 58 -5.30 10.82 16.56
CA GLN A 58 -5.94 12.04 17.10
C GLN A 58 -6.02 13.20 16.09
N PRO A 59 -4.97 13.56 15.31
CA PRO A 59 -5.07 14.62 14.31
C PRO A 59 -6.08 14.28 13.21
N ILE A 60 -6.13 13.03 12.81
CA ILE A 60 -7.07 12.54 11.80
C ILE A 60 -8.50 12.64 12.31
N VAL A 61 -8.75 12.16 13.52
CA VAL A 61 -10.08 12.24 14.15
C VAL A 61 -10.51 13.68 14.38
N ALA A 62 -9.59 14.56 14.73
CA ALA A 62 -9.89 15.98 14.93
C ALA A 62 -10.37 16.67 13.64
N SER A 63 -9.82 16.29 12.49
CA SER A 63 -10.18 16.86 11.18
C SER A 63 -11.35 16.14 10.52
N ALA A 64 -11.29 14.80 10.43
CA ALA A 64 -12.24 13.99 9.71
C ALA A 64 -13.38 13.42 10.57
N ARG A 65 -13.29 13.54 11.89
CA ARG A 65 -14.23 12.97 12.87
C ARG A 65 -14.40 11.45 12.76
N SER A 66 -13.36 10.77 12.25
CA SER A 66 -13.34 9.34 12.02
C SER A 66 -11.92 8.81 12.13
N THR A 67 -11.77 7.56 12.56
CA THR A 67 -10.53 6.79 12.45
C THR A 67 -10.40 6.11 11.09
N ASN A 68 -11.23 6.46 10.13
CA ASN A 68 -11.26 5.88 8.80
C ASN A 68 -11.59 6.99 7.80
N THR A 69 -10.58 7.47 7.08
CA THR A 69 -10.72 8.62 6.19
C THR A 69 -9.82 8.51 4.97
N TYR A 70 -10.25 9.14 3.89
CA TYR A 70 -9.40 9.39 2.73
C TYR A 70 -8.58 10.66 2.94
N ILE A 71 -7.36 10.64 2.45
CA ILE A 71 -6.44 11.78 2.44
C ILE A 71 -6.29 12.35 1.03
N GLU A 72 -5.58 13.49 0.89
CA GLU A 72 -5.53 14.28 -0.33
C GLU A 72 -5.05 13.52 -1.57
N ASN A 73 -4.17 12.54 -1.42
CA ASN A 73 -3.67 11.71 -2.52
C ASN A 73 -4.60 10.55 -2.91
N GLY A 74 -5.82 10.51 -2.36
CA GLY A 74 -6.79 9.44 -2.60
C GLY A 74 -6.55 8.15 -1.81
N SER A 75 -5.47 8.09 -1.01
CA SER A 75 -5.21 6.97 -0.11
C SER A 75 -6.11 7.02 1.12
N ARG A 76 -6.22 5.90 1.80
CA ARG A 76 -7.06 5.75 2.99
C ARG A 76 -6.21 5.45 4.20
N LEU A 77 -6.48 6.17 5.29
CA LEU A 77 -5.95 5.91 6.62
C LEU A 77 -7.04 5.38 7.52
N TYR A 78 -6.78 4.31 8.23
CA TYR A 78 -7.76 3.77 9.18
C TYR A 78 -7.11 2.93 10.29
N LEU A 79 -7.86 2.75 11.38
CA LEU A 79 -7.56 1.77 12.41
C LEU A 79 -8.41 0.52 12.15
N ASP A 80 -7.74 -0.60 11.91
CA ASP A 80 -8.40 -1.89 11.75
C ASP A 80 -8.72 -2.55 13.11
N VAL A 81 -9.34 -3.71 13.06
CA VAL A 81 -9.67 -4.52 14.23
C VAL A 81 -8.41 -4.78 15.06
N GLY A 82 -8.45 -4.45 16.37
CA GLY A 82 -7.28 -4.48 17.23
C GLY A 82 -6.51 -3.17 17.31
N SER A 83 -7.02 -2.10 16.70
CA SER A 83 -6.39 -0.76 16.67
C SER A 83 -5.05 -0.74 15.95
N HIS A 84 -4.94 -1.52 14.89
CA HIS A 84 -3.77 -1.51 14.03
C HIS A 84 -3.88 -0.35 13.02
N PRO A 85 -2.90 0.59 12.98
CA PRO A 85 -2.85 1.59 11.93
C PRO A 85 -2.68 0.94 10.56
N GLU A 86 -3.51 1.33 9.61
CA GLU A 86 -3.42 0.88 8.23
C GLU A 86 -3.41 2.02 7.24
N TYR A 87 -2.68 1.81 6.16
CA TYR A 87 -2.63 2.68 5.01
C TYR A 87 -2.93 1.88 3.75
N ALA A 88 -4.03 2.23 3.08
CA ALA A 88 -4.37 1.71 1.77
C ALA A 88 -4.05 2.77 0.71
N THR A 89 -3.24 2.42 -0.28
CA THR A 89 -2.90 3.34 -1.37
C THR A 89 -4.14 3.69 -2.19
N SER A 90 -4.09 4.82 -2.88
CA SER A 90 -4.99 5.05 -4.02
C SER A 90 -4.79 3.97 -5.09
N GLU A 91 -5.79 3.83 -5.95
CA GLU A 91 -5.72 2.95 -7.10
C GLU A 91 -4.64 3.42 -8.07
N ALA A 92 -3.84 2.49 -8.59
CA ALA A 92 -2.78 2.75 -9.55
C ALA A 92 -2.88 1.79 -10.74
N CYS A 93 -2.56 2.30 -11.93
CA CYS A 93 -2.45 1.50 -13.15
C CYS A 93 -1.00 1.06 -13.42
N ASP A 94 -0.03 1.72 -12.78
CA ASP A 94 1.40 1.46 -12.90
C ASP A 94 1.98 0.97 -11.57
N PRO A 95 2.81 -0.08 -11.55
CA PRO A 95 3.47 -0.56 -10.33
C PRO A 95 4.36 0.46 -9.65
N MET A 96 4.99 1.36 -10.39
CA MET A 96 5.87 2.39 -9.82
C MET A 96 5.06 3.45 -9.09
N ASP A 97 3.88 3.81 -9.63
CA ASP A 97 2.95 4.72 -8.96
C ASP A 97 2.45 4.11 -7.65
N ALA A 98 2.07 2.82 -7.65
CA ALA A 98 1.67 2.12 -6.43
C ALA A 98 2.77 2.11 -5.37
N LEU A 99 4.02 1.84 -5.76
CA LEU A 99 5.18 1.87 -4.86
C LEU A 99 5.45 3.27 -4.31
N ALA A 100 5.32 4.31 -5.15
CA ALA A 100 5.51 5.69 -4.72
C ALA A 100 4.46 6.11 -3.68
N VAL A 101 3.20 5.70 -3.89
CA VAL A 101 2.11 5.99 -2.95
C VAL A 101 2.24 5.17 -1.66
N ASP A 102 2.72 3.91 -1.72
CA ASP A 102 3.02 3.12 -0.51
C ASP A 102 4.17 3.75 0.30
N ALA A 103 5.24 4.20 -0.37
CA ALA A 103 6.33 4.92 0.29
C ALA A 103 5.86 6.25 0.92
N ALA A 104 4.95 6.97 0.28
CA ALA A 104 4.33 8.15 0.87
C ALA A 104 3.53 7.79 2.14
N GLY A 105 2.87 6.64 2.17
CA GLY A 105 2.17 6.11 3.36
C GLY A 105 3.11 5.89 4.55
N GLU A 106 4.32 5.42 4.30
CA GLU A 106 5.34 5.26 5.36
C GLU A 106 5.72 6.62 5.99
N LEU A 107 5.83 7.67 5.17
CA LEU A 107 6.11 9.02 5.67
C LEU A 107 4.94 9.56 6.51
N VAL A 108 3.71 9.36 6.06
CA VAL A 108 2.52 9.74 6.83
C VAL A 108 2.48 9.00 8.17
N MET A 109 2.69 7.70 8.18
CA MET A 109 2.72 6.90 9.42
C MET A 109 3.82 7.35 10.38
N ARG A 110 5.01 7.65 9.86
CA ARG A 110 6.12 8.21 10.64
C ARG A 110 5.72 9.53 11.31
N ASP A 111 5.12 10.43 10.56
CA ASP A 111 4.76 11.75 11.07
C ASP A 111 3.67 11.66 12.15
N LEU A 112 2.68 10.78 11.97
CA LEU A 112 1.68 10.48 12.99
C LEU A 112 2.30 9.88 14.26
N ALA A 113 3.30 9.01 14.10
CA ALA A 113 4.02 8.41 15.23
C ALA A 113 4.86 9.44 16.01
N LEU A 114 5.54 10.35 15.30
CA LEU A 114 6.33 11.41 15.92
C LEU A 114 5.44 12.39 16.70
N ASP A 115 4.29 12.74 16.15
CA ASP A 115 3.30 13.59 16.82
C ASP A 115 2.70 12.90 18.07
N ALA A 116 2.33 11.62 17.96
CA ALA A 116 1.89 10.83 19.10
C ALA A 116 2.98 10.73 20.19
N GLN A 117 4.26 10.53 19.79
CA GLN A 117 5.37 10.48 20.70
C GLN A 117 5.55 11.79 21.49
N GLN A 118 5.35 12.95 20.88
CA GLN A 118 5.44 14.22 21.58
C GLN A 118 4.36 14.31 22.67
N ARG A 119 3.13 13.91 22.37
CA ARG A 119 2.02 13.88 23.34
C ARG A 119 2.26 12.86 24.44
N LEU A 120 2.77 11.68 24.07
CA LEU A 120 3.07 10.62 25.00
C LEU A 120 4.15 11.04 26.00
N ARG A 121 5.18 11.75 25.54
CA ARG A 121 6.23 12.30 26.41
C ARG A 121 5.71 13.30 27.43
N ALA A 122 4.70 14.06 27.10
CA ALA A 122 4.09 15.01 28.00
C ALA A 122 3.27 14.34 29.12
N THR A 123 2.75 13.13 28.90
CA THR A 123 1.83 12.44 29.81
C THR A 123 2.40 11.18 30.45
N HIS A 124 3.31 10.48 29.77
CA HIS A 124 3.82 9.16 30.16
C HIS A 124 5.33 9.15 30.44
N GLY A 125 5.99 10.31 30.39
CA GLY A 125 7.39 10.45 30.71
C GLY A 125 8.29 10.82 29.52
N PRO A 126 9.33 11.64 29.77
CA PRO A 126 10.10 12.29 28.70
C PRO A 126 10.92 11.32 27.83
N ARG A 127 11.12 10.08 28.29
CA ARG A 127 11.84 9.04 27.55
C ARG A 127 10.95 8.15 26.71
N ALA A 128 9.63 8.37 26.75
CA ALA A 128 8.70 7.58 25.95
C ALA A 128 9.02 7.68 24.45
N THR A 129 9.12 6.52 23.81
CA THR A 129 9.44 6.39 22.40
C THR A 129 8.43 5.47 21.73
N VAL A 130 7.81 5.96 20.67
CA VAL A 130 6.88 5.22 19.84
C VAL A 130 7.65 4.51 18.72
N HIS A 131 7.41 3.22 18.58
CA HIS A 131 7.95 2.41 17.48
C HIS A 131 6.80 1.97 16.59
N VAL A 132 7.00 2.13 15.28
CA VAL A 132 6.06 1.67 14.26
C VAL A 132 6.78 0.66 13.37
N PHE A 133 6.16 -0.46 13.15
CA PHE A 133 6.71 -1.57 12.37
C PHE A 133 5.81 -1.82 11.17
N LYS A 134 6.37 -1.72 9.97
CA LYS A 134 5.70 -2.23 8.76
C LYS A 134 5.72 -3.75 8.85
N THR A 135 4.54 -4.37 8.86
CA THR A 135 4.49 -5.82 8.96
C THR A 135 4.63 -6.46 7.58
N THR A 136 5.65 -7.27 7.48
CA THR A 136 5.81 -8.25 6.42
C THR A 136 5.30 -9.59 6.94
N TRP A 137 4.64 -10.35 6.07
CA TRP A 137 4.17 -11.68 6.40
C TRP A 137 5.32 -12.55 6.95
N ILE A 138 5.16 -13.09 8.15
CA ILE A 138 6.07 -14.08 8.72
C ILE A 138 5.39 -15.46 8.58
N PRO A 139 6.06 -16.47 8.00
CA PRO A 139 5.52 -17.81 7.90
C PRO A 139 5.14 -18.39 9.26
N GLN A 140 4.10 -19.20 9.31
CA GLN A 140 3.49 -19.78 10.49
C GLN A 140 4.51 -20.34 11.48
N GLY A 141 4.42 -19.90 12.74
CA GLY A 141 5.21 -20.43 13.87
C GLY A 141 5.48 -19.45 15.00
N ILE A 142 5.19 -18.16 14.85
CA ILE A 142 5.34 -17.17 15.92
C ILE A 142 3.94 -16.76 16.40
N PRO A 143 3.58 -17.06 17.67
CA PRO A 143 2.30 -16.62 18.22
C PRO A 143 2.39 -15.14 18.53
N SER A 144 1.76 -14.33 17.78
CA SER A 144 1.18 -13.02 18.04
C SER A 144 1.23 -12.14 16.79
N ALA A 145 0.07 -11.64 16.41
CA ALA A 145 -0.14 -10.59 15.41
C ALA A 145 0.61 -10.85 14.10
N ALA A 146 0.29 -11.93 13.42
CA ALA A 146 0.64 -12.11 12.03
C ALA A 146 -0.18 -11.10 11.23
N MET A 147 0.40 -9.94 11.02
CA MET A 147 -0.15 -8.89 10.20
C MET A 147 0.11 -9.24 8.75
N LYS A 148 -0.91 -9.18 7.94
CA LYS A 148 -0.86 -9.52 6.53
C LYS A 148 -0.68 -8.25 5.72
N THR A 149 0.41 -8.15 4.96
CA THR A 149 0.39 -7.28 3.79
C THR A 149 -0.44 -7.99 2.74
N ILE A 150 -1.64 -7.51 2.49
CA ILE A 150 -2.55 -8.11 1.51
C ILE A 150 -2.44 -7.28 0.24
N TRP A 151 -1.93 -7.91 -0.82
CA TRP A 151 -1.97 -7.35 -2.15
C TRP A 151 -3.35 -7.61 -2.76
N TYR A 152 -4.14 -6.58 -2.99
CA TYR A 152 -5.35 -6.69 -3.78
C TYR A 152 -5.05 -6.34 -5.23
N VAL A 153 -5.15 -7.31 -6.10
CA VAL A 153 -5.21 -7.07 -7.54
C VAL A 153 -6.67 -7.06 -7.94
N VAL A 154 -7.23 -5.88 -8.15
CA VAL A 154 -8.57 -5.74 -8.69
C VAL A 154 -8.49 -5.81 -10.21
N LEU A 155 -8.99 -6.90 -10.79
CA LEU A 155 -9.16 -7.01 -12.23
C LEU A 155 -10.44 -6.26 -12.63
N CYS A 156 -10.31 -5.01 -13.02
CA CYS A 156 -11.41 -4.30 -13.68
C CYS A 156 -11.53 -4.78 -15.13
N ARG A 157 -12.67 -5.40 -15.47
CA ARG A 157 -13.04 -5.64 -16.85
C ARG A 157 -13.52 -4.34 -17.44
N TRP A 158 -12.67 -3.71 -18.21
CA TRP A 158 -12.98 -2.46 -18.90
C TRP A 158 -13.98 -2.72 -20.01
N THR A 159 -15.15 -2.09 -19.97
CA THR A 159 -16.04 -1.95 -21.13
C THR A 159 -15.70 -0.62 -21.79
N SER A 160 -15.56 -0.62 -23.10
CA SER A 160 -14.97 0.43 -23.97
C SER A 160 -15.61 1.83 -23.94
N SER A 161 -16.39 2.16 -22.91
CA SER A 161 -17.13 3.44 -22.83
C SER A 161 -16.59 4.42 -21.77
N ASN A 162 -15.48 4.16 -21.08
CA ASN A 162 -15.00 5.07 -20.06
C ASN A 162 -13.48 5.35 -20.17
N THR A 163 -13.13 6.38 -20.96
CA THR A 163 -11.75 6.78 -21.25
C THR A 163 -11.10 7.64 -20.13
N ASN A 164 -11.73 7.80 -18.96
CA ASN A 164 -11.31 8.77 -17.96
C ASN A 164 -10.79 8.20 -16.63
N CYS A 165 -10.51 6.91 -16.52
CA CYS A 165 -10.08 6.32 -15.23
C CYS A 165 -8.59 6.51 -14.88
N CYS A 166 -7.77 7.00 -15.82
CA CYS A 166 -6.30 7.18 -15.62
C CYS A 166 -5.83 8.62 -15.90
N ARG A 167 -6.69 9.63 -15.71
CA ARG A 167 -6.29 11.05 -15.80
C ARG A 167 -6.82 11.81 -14.59
N SER A 168 -6.04 11.84 -13.55
CA SER A 168 -6.06 12.92 -12.54
C SER A 168 -4.65 13.07 -11.99
#